data_bf0c26ecd1284bb2c29501a4369d078d
#
_entry.id   bf0c26ecd1284bb2c29501a4369d078d
#
_cell.length_a   1.000
_cell.length_b   1.000
_cell.length_c   1.000
_cell.angle_alpha   90.00
_cell.angle_beta   90.00
_cell.angle_gamma   90.00
#
_symmetry.space_group_name_H-M   'P 1'
#
loop_
_entity.id
_entity.type
_entity.pdbx_description
1 polymer ?
#
loop_
_entity_poly.entity_id
_entity_poly.type
_entity_poly.pdbx_seq_one_letter_code
_entity_poly.pdbx_strand_id
1 'polypeptide(L)'
;QSNVGNYRILASVNAPNYEVTYHYGTLAVTKAPLTLKVKNTSRLYGDENPQFELIYTGLRNNETSPTWTQAIKVATTATKKSHCGVYPITVSGGVSQNYQVAEYANGELTVSKRPLTVKALDYERSYGEANPAFKIAYDGFANSDNESCISPKPTLSCEATKESNAGTYQILVTGGKADDYAITYQYGKLKVNPLLLGFKETYNTVTYNDMSKSISDLVFQYIPELNMKYDVSDLKIDIWALDNENKYPQHVWTVSSGSYSGSYVNYIADGATDVGKYIITITDIKTPNPNIQLDSKTARAYLTIEEASNNLQWNDDDVIEVEMGEAKELNIAYDADLYSMFNLGFDESVIQVRASNKETNHAKWYVVGLQEGITKLSFNISSRKNDWGFYNFGNSQTITKTIKVITPTGIGQISNNNDVKEVSRYSVNGQRLTAPTKGLNIVKYSDGSVRKE
;
A
#
# COMPACT_ATOMS: atom_id res chain seq x y z
N GLN A 1 17.04 -46.93 56.74
CA GLN A 1 18.13 -46.23 56.06
C GLN A 1 18.84 -45.31 57.09
N SER A 2 20.11 -45.60 57.33
CA SER A 2 20.88 -44.82 58.29
C SER A 2 21.77 -43.82 57.59
N ASN A 3 21.85 -42.61 58.12
CA ASN A 3 22.79 -41.59 57.64
C ASN A 3 24.25 -42.01 57.90
N VAL A 4 25.17 -41.30 57.28
CA VAL A 4 26.61 -41.43 57.59
C VAL A 4 26.86 -41.18 59.07
N GLY A 5 27.58 -42.08 59.71
CA GLY A 5 27.86 -42.01 61.13
C GLY A 5 28.30 -43.36 61.71
N ASN A 6 28.65 -43.34 62.97
CA ASN A 6 28.99 -44.57 63.69
C ASN A 6 27.77 -45.03 64.49
N TYR A 7 27.34 -46.24 64.28
CA TYR A 7 26.22 -46.92 64.92
C TYR A 7 26.71 -48.05 65.83
N ARG A 8 26.24 -48.04 67.03
CA ARG A 8 26.57 -49.05 68.01
C ARG A 8 25.89 -50.37 67.61
N ILE A 9 26.64 -51.42 67.52
CA ILE A 9 26.12 -52.77 67.36
C ILE A 9 25.92 -53.36 68.77
N LEU A 10 24.66 -53.55 69.12
CA LEU A 10 24.26 -54.13 70.43
C LEU A 10 24.18 -55.68 70.31
N ALA A 11 24.74 -56.31 71.25
CA ALA A 11 24.54 -57.77 71.45
C ALA A 11 23.72 -57.97 72.70
N SER A 12 22.77 -58.90 72.64
CA SER A 12 22.02 -59.33 73.82
C SER A 12 21.93 -60.85 73.83
N VAL A 13 22.06 -61.40 74.98
CA VAL A 13 21.88 -62.85 75.21
C VAL A 13 21.06 -63.04 76.49
N ASN A 14 20.19 -64.01 76.53
CA ASN A 14 19.48 -64.42 77.74
C ASN A 14 20.29 -65.60 78.32
N ALA A 15 21.01 -65.40 79.44
CA ALA A 15 21.84 -66.41 80.14
C ALA A 15 21.64 -66.28 81.63
N PRO A 16 20.53 -66.74 82.15
CA PRO A 16 20.12 -66.50 83.53
C PRO A 16 21.07 -67.04 84.59
N ASN A 17 22.01 -67.89 84.24
CA ASN A 17 23.01 -68.51 85.16
C ASN A 17 24.42 -67.91 85.05
N TYR A 18 24.55 -66.81 84.21
CA TYR A 18 25.87 -66.18 83.99
C TYR A 18 25.75 -64.65 84.06
N GLU A 19 26.74 -64.02 84.63
CA GLU A 19 26.93 -62.61 84.55
C GLU A 19 27.56 -62.24 83.16
N VAL A 20 26.82 -61.51 82.32
CA VAL A 20 27.20 -61.25 80.96
C VAL A 20 27.82 -59.85 80.84
N THR A 21 29.06 -59.78 80.36
CA THR A 21 29.71 -58.52 80.02
C THR A 21 29.61 -58.34 78.49
N TYR A 22 29.05 -57.20 78.08
CA TYR A 22 28.89 -56.91 76.64
C TYR A 22 30.02 -56.01 76.09
N HIS A 23 30.65 -56.43 75.04
CA HIS A 23 31.52 -55.62 74.24
C HIS A 23 30.78 -55.23 72.95
N TYR A 24 30.57 -54.00 72.77
CA TYR A 24 29.77 -53.50 71.66
C TYR A 24 30.68 -53.22 70.44
N GLY A 25 30.19 -53.60 69.24
CA GLY A 25 30.81 -53.28 67.98
C GLY A 25 30.36 -51.93 67.49
N THR A 26 31.05 -51.42 66.47
CA THR A 26 30.72 -50.16 65.75
C THR A 26 30.53 -50.50 64.31
N LEU A 27 29.38 -50.10 63.76
CA LEU A 27 29.12 -50.06 62.34
C LEU A 27 29.36 -48.63 61.87
N ALA A 28 30.38 -48.43 61.07
CA ALA A 28 30.64 -47.15 60.42
C ALA A 28 29.95 -47.08 59.06
N VAL A 29 28.98 -46.21 58.93
CA VAL A 29 28.39 -45.87 57.66
C VAL A 29 29.15 -44.73 57.07
N THR A 30 29.79 -44.97 55.92
CA THR A 30 30.62 -43.96 55.22
C THR A 30 29.87 -43.31 54.09
N LYS A 31 30.31 -42.14 53.61
CA LYS A 31 29.71 -41.43 52.49
C LYS A 31 29.82 -42.24 51.22
N ALA A 32 28.74 -42.31 50.48
CA ALA A 32 28.72 -42.97 49.18
C ALA A 32 29.41 -42.07 48.13
N PRO A 33 30.25 -42.60 47.23
CA PRO A 33 30.79 -41.85 46.15
C PRO A 33 29.71 -41.39 45.16
N LEU A 34 29.77 -40.18 44.72
CA LEU A 34 28.83 -39.55 43.80
C LEU A 34 29.59 -38.88 42.66
N THR A 35 29.17 -39.12 41.44
CA THR A 35 29.62 -38.39 40.27
C THR A 35 28.55 -37.35 39.90
N LEU A 36 28.97 -36.10 39.76
CA LEU A 36 28.13 -35.01 39.29
C LEU A 36 28.48 -34.71 37.86
N LYS A 37 27.53 -34.81 36.95
CA LYS A 37 27.66 -34.44 35.55
C LYS A 37 26.68 -33.35 35.20
N VAL A 38 27.13 -32.32 34.50
CA VAL A 38 26.24 -31.34 33.88
C VAL A 38 25.78 -31.86 32.53
N LYS A 39 24.48 -31.83 32.30
CA LYS A 39 23.89 -32.20 31.02
C LYS A 39 24.22 -31.16 29.96
N ASN A 40 24.66 -31.64 28.79
CA ASN A 40 24.85 -30.75 27.64
C ASN A 40 23.52 -30.13 27.24
N THR A 41 23.58 -28.87 26.82
CA THR A 41 22.40 -28.12 26.39
C THR A 41 22.77 -27.18 25.25
N SER A 42 21.76 -26.56 24.64
CA SER A 42 21.95 -25.61 23.56
C SER A 42 20.97 -24.45 23.66
N ARG A 43 21.31 -23.37 23.00
CA ARG A 43 20.46 -22.21 22.77
C ARG A 43 20.80 -21.52 21.45
N LEU A 44 19.95 -20.64 20.99
CA LEU A 44 20.30 -19.78 19.87
C LEU A 44 21.12 -18.57 20.34
N TYR A 45 21.89 -18.02 19.44
CA TYR A 45 22.54 -16.72 19.65
C TYR A 45 21.50 -15.66 20.05
N GLY A 46 21.83 -14.88 21.07
CA GLY A 46 20.92 -13.84 21.59
C GLY A 46 19.89 -14.31 22.61
N ASP A 47 19.74 -15.61 22.85
CA ASP A 47 18.87 -16.09 23.91
C ASP A 47 19.61 -16.09 25.27
N GLU A 48 18.87 -16.08 26.36
CA GLU A 48 19.40 -16.29 27.69
C GLU A 48 19.87 -17.75 27.84
N ASN A 49 20.86 -17.98 28.73
CA ASN A 49 21.27 -19.34 29.02
C ASN A 49 20.10 -20.09 29.68
N PRO A 50 19.83 -21.33 29.24
CA PRO A 50 18.84 -22.15 29.92
C PRO A 50 19.29 -22.53 31.32
N GLN A 51 18.37 -22.99 32.14
CA GLN A 51 18.71 -23.59 33.41
C GLN A 51 19.50 -24.89 33.17
N PHE A 52 20.69 -25.00 33.82
CA PHE A 52 21.54 -26.16 33.65
C PHE A 52 21.06 -27.31 34.51
N GLU A 53 20.94 -28.49 33.93
CA GLU A 53 20.51 -29.72 34.60
C GLU A 53 21.72 -30.52 35.08
N LEU A 54 21.61 -31.11 36.27
CA LEU A 54 22.62 -31.99 36.84
C LEU A 54 22.16 -33.45 36.76
N ILE A 55 23.07 -34.32 36.38
CA ILE A 55 22.91 -35.76 36.38
C ILE A 55 23.75 -36.30 37.52
N TYR A 56 23.15 -37.10 38.38
CA TYR A 56 23.77 -37.75 39.53
C TYR A 56 23.96 -39.22 39.27
N THR A 57 25.19 -39.72 39.41
CA THR A 57 25.50 -41.15 39.31
C THR A 57 26.08 -41.63 40.61
N GLY A 58 25.56 -42.72 41.17
CA GLY A 58 25.97 -43.26 42.44
C GLY A 58 25.02 -42.99 43.59
N LEU A 59 23.83 -42.46 43.31
CA LEU A 59 22.78 -42.28 44.30
C LEU A 59 22.36 -43.66 44.87
N ARG A 60 21.97 -43.66 46.15
CA ARG A 60 21.51 -44.83 46.89
C ARG A 60 20.07 -44.65 47.32
N ASN A 61 19.47 -45.76 47.76
CA ASN A 61 18.14 -45.72 48.39
C ASN A 61 17.01 -45.15 47.52
N ASN A 62 17.12 -45.21 46.18
CA ASN A 62 16.18 -44.63 45.23
C ASN A 62 16.07 -43.07 45.33
N GLU A 63 17.09 -42.43 45.88
CA GLU A 63 17.14 -40.99 45.90
C GLU A 63 17.32 -40.45 44.47
N THR A 64 16.66 -39.33 44.14
CA THR A 64 16.77 -38.66 42.84
C THR A 64 17.74 -37.48 42.85
N SER A 65 18.05 -36.98 44.04
CA SER A 65 19.06 -35.96 44.29
C SER A 65 19.58 -36.04 45.73
N PRO A 66 20.84 -35.66 45.97
CA PRO A 66 21.36 -35.56 47.36
C PRO A 66 20.73 -34.36 48.05
N THR A 67 20.64 -34.48 49.40
CA THR A 67 20.46 -33.29 50.26
C THR A 67 21.79 -32.58 50.40
N TRP A 68 21.84 -31.34 49.92
CA TRP A 68 23.02 -30.51 49.98
C TRP A 68 23.03 -29.61 51.21
N THR A 69 24.10 -29.65 52.00
CA THR A 69 24.32 -28.71 53.12
C THR A 69 25.07 -27.45 52.62
N GLN A 70 25.82 -27.55 51.53
CA GLN A 70 26.30 -26.43 50.75
C GLN A 70 25.92 -26.62 49.30
N ALA A 71 25.44 -25.54 48.68
CA ALA A 71 24.94 -25.61 47.30
C ALA A 71 26.06 -25.94 46.29
N ILE A 72 25.66 -26.63 45.23
CA ILE A 72 26.47 -26.81 44.00
C ILE A 72 26.51 -25.49 43.27
N LYS A 73 27.65 -25.17 42.71
CA LYS A 73 27.85 -24.04 41.76
C LYS A 73 27.97 -24.59 40.38
N VAL A 74 27.08 -24.14 39.50
CA VAL A 74 27.15 -24.41 38.05
C VAL A 74 27.35 -23.07 37.36
N ALA A 75 28.35 -22.97 36.49
CA ALA A 75 28.68 -21.73 35.82
C ALA A 75 29.17 -21.96 34.41
N THR A 76 28.98 -20.99 33.55
CA THR A 76 29.57 -20.92 32.21
C THR A 76 30.07 -19.48 31.96
N THR A 77 31.02 -19.36 31.07
CA THR A 77 31.49 -18.04 30.59
C THR A 77 30.58 -17.45 29.53
N ALA A 78 29.68 -18.29 28.95
CA ALA A 78 28.75 -17.84 27.93
C ALA A 78 27.71 -16.89 28.53
N THR A 79 27.52 -15.76 27.86
CA THR A 79 26.49 -14.76 28.13
C THR A 79 25.52 -14.68 26.96
N LYS A 80 24.43 -13.99 27.08
CA LYS A 80 23.50 -13.71 26.00
C LYS A 80 24.17 -13.22 24.72
N LYS A 81 25.26 -12.44 24.82
CA LYS A 81 26.02 -11.86 23.72
C LYS A 81 27.15 -12.78 23.17
N SER A 82 27.38 -13.93 23.78
CA SER A 82 28.43 -14.84 23.31
C SER A 82 28.13 -15.36 21.92
N HIS A 83 29.14 -15.34 21.06
CA HIS A 83 29.09 -15.83 19.68
C HIS A 83 28.73 -17.31 19.59
N CYS A 84 28.37 -17.77 18.40
CA CYS A 84 28.15 -19.17 18.14
C CYS A 84 29.40 -19.99 18.42
N GLY A 85 29.24 -21.10 19.11
CA GLY A 85 30.34 -21.94 19.54
C GLY A 85 29.94 -22.86 20.69
N VAL A 86 30.93 -23.60 21.23
CA VAL A 86 30.76 -24.49 22.37
C VAL A 86 31.45 -23.88 23.58
N TYR A 87 30.74 -23.76 24.67
CA TYR A 87 31.19 -23.17 25.90
C TYR A 87 31.10 -24.22 27.02
N PRO A 88 32.14 -24.37 27.86
CA PRO A 88 32.06 -25.30 28.96
C PRO A 88 31.04 -24.84 30.01
N ILE A 89 30.32 -25.77 30.58
CA ILE A 89 29.54 -25.58 31.79
C ILE A 89 30.23 -26.31 32.89
N THR A 90 30.81 -25.56 33.81
CA THR A 90 31.56 -26.08 34.93
C THR A 90 30.65 -26.36 36.12
N VAL A 91 30.96 -27.41 36.86
CA VAL A 91 30.29 -27.75 38.11
C VAL A 91 31.31 -27.85 39.22
N SER A 92 31.01 -27.32 40.38
CA SER A 92 31.89 -27.37 41.53
C SER A 92 31.11 -27.22 42.84
N GLY A 93 31.78 -27.46 43.97
CA GLY A 93 31.20 -27.33 45.33
C GLY A 93 30.23 -28.45 45.64
N GLY A 94 29.31 -28.17 46.52
CA GLY A 94 28.36 -29.14 47.04
C GLY A 94 28.94 -29.98 48.21
N VAL A 95 28.33 -29.86 49.34
CA VAL A 95 28.60 -30.73 50.49
C VAL A 95 27.31 -31.47 50.87
N SER A 96 27.40 -32.77 50.98
CA SER A 96 26.28 -33.61 51.40
C SER A 96 26.66 -34.43 52.67
N GLN A 97 25.68 -34.67 53.46
CA GLN A 97 25.88 -35.49 54.66
C GLN A 97 26.24 -36.94 54.27
N ASN A 98 25.52 -37.50 53.31
CA ASN A 98 25.59 -38.93 52.98
C ASN A 98 26.43 -39.24 51.72
N TYR A 99 26.83 -38.25 50.98
CA TYR A 99 27.59 -38.41 49.75
C TYR A 99 28.90 -37.64 49.76
N GLN A 100 29.90 -38.22 49.15
CA GLN A 100 31.19 -37.61 48.78
C GLN A 100 31.21 -37.42 47.28
N VAL A 101 31.31 -36.18 46.79
CA VAL A 101 31.52 -35.96 45.39
C VAL A 101 32.95 -36.47 45.04
N ALA A 102 32.99 -37.54 44.24
CA ALA A 102 34.22 -38.17 43.81
C ALA A 102 34.70 -37.57 42.46
N GLU A 103 33.75 -37.13 41.64
CA GLU A 103 34.04 -36.61 40.31
C GLU A 103 33.06 -35.51 39.91
N TYR A 104 33.57 -34.48 39.25
CA TYR A 104 32.81 -33.45 38.58
C TYR A 104 33.05 -33.55 37.09
N ALA A 105 32.00 -33.90 36.30
CA ALA A 105 32.02 -33.93 34.88
C ALA A 105 31.34 -32.67 34.33
N ASN A 106 32.09 -31.85 33.65
CA ASN A 106 31.60 -30.63 33.01
C ASN A 106 30.64 -30.99 31.86
N GLY A 107 29.70 -30.09 31.59
CA GLY A 107 28.84 -30.13 30.41
C GLY A 107 29.28 -29.10 29.37
N GLU A 108 28.53 -29.06 28.30
CA GLU A 108 28.74 -28.15 27.19
C GLU A 108 27.43 -27.39 26.88
N LEU A 109 27.57 -26.09 26.73
CA LEU A 109 26.53 -25.22 26.15
C LEU A 109 26.90 -24.92 24.69
N THR A 110 26.08 -25.41 23.78
CA THR A 110 26.21 -25.05 22.37
C THR A 110 25.37 -23.82 22.06
N VAL A 111 26.01 -22.74 21.64
CA VAL A 111 25.35 -21.56 21.07
C VAL A 111 25.28 -21.73 19.58
N SER A 112 24.06 -21.93 19.07
CA SER A 112 23.79 -22.18 17.64
C SER A 112 23.40 -20.88 16.94
N LYS A 113 23.58 -20.87 15.62
CA LYS A 113 23.21 -19.73 14.78
C LYS A 113 21.70 -19.44 14.88
N ARG A 114 21.39 -18.15 15.02
CA ARG A 114 20.02 -17.68 15.02
C ARG A 114 19.52 -17.53 13.59
N PRO A 115 18.28 -17.97 13.27
CA PRO A 115 17.70 -17.70 11.96
C PRO A 115 17.58 -16.18 11.70
N LEU A 116 18.02 -15.76 10.51
CA LEU A 116 17.91 -14.39 10.03
C LEU A 116 17.32 -14.42 8.62
N THR A 117 16.16 -13.79 8.44
CA THR A 117 15.55 -13.64 7.13
C THR A 117 16.04 -12.36 6.47
N VAL A 118 16.61 -12.52 5.28
CA VAL A 118 17.04 -11.41 4.41
C VAL A 118 16.03 -11.32 3.27
N LYS A 119 15.24 -10.26 3.27
CA LYS A 119 14.12 -10.09 2.35
C LYS A 119 14.37 -8.95 1.37
N ALA A 120 14.23 -9.22 0.06
CA ALA A 120 14.08 -8.18 -0.95
C ALA A 120 12.67 -7.59 -0.89
N LEU A 121 12.54 -6.26 -0.94
CA LEU A 121 11.24 -5.60 -0.93
C LEU A 121 10.61 -5.67 -2.33
N ASP A 122 9.29 -5.57 -2.37
CA ASP A 122 8.51 -5.49 -3.60
C ASP A 122 8.49 -4.06 -4.14
N TYR A 123 8.45 -3.94 -5.47
CA TYR A 123 8.42 -2.67 -6.18
C TYR A 123 7.50 -2.73 -7.39
N GLU A 124 7.09 -1.56 -7.83
CA GLU A 124 6.37 -1.38 -9.09
C GLU A 124 7.00 -0.24 -9.89
N ARG A 125 6.89 -0.31 -11.20
CA ARG A 125 7.22 0.75 -12.15
C ARG A 125 6.39 0.60 -13.42
N SER A 126 6.32 1.65 -14.22
CA SER A 126 5.74 1.57 -15.56
C SER A 126 6.74 0.97 -16.55
N TYR A 127 6.24 0.46 -17.67
CA TYR A 127 7.09 0.09 -18.80
C TYR A 127 7.91 1.30 -19.27
N GLY A 128 9.18 1.08 -19.67
CA GLY A 128 10.06 2.14 -20.13
C GLY A 128 10.75 2.95 -19.03
N GLU A 129 10.35 2.81 -17.78
CA GLU A 129 11.03 3.44 -16.64
C GLU A 129 12.25 2.61 -16.20
N ALA A 130 13.21 3.24 -15.55
CA ALA A 130 14.32 2.56 -14.92
C ALA A 130 13.87 1.82 -13.65
N ASN A 131 14.53 0.70 -13.33
CA ASN A 131 14.25 0.02 -12.08
C ASN A 131 14.56 0.96 -10.90
N PRO A 132 13.71 0.98 -9.87
CA PRO A 132 14.00 1.70 -8.63
C PRO A 132 15.20 1.07 -7.90
N ALA A 133 15.82 1.83 -7.03
CA ALA A 133 16.85 1.30 -6.14
C ALA A 133 16.23 0.30 -5.16
N PHE A 134 16.53 -0.98 -5.36
CA PHE A 134 16.01 -2.04 -4.50
C PHE A 134 16.62 -1.98 -3.11
N LYS A 135 15.87 -2.39 -2.09
CA LYS A 135 16.28 -2.41 -0.70
C LYS A 135 16.06 -3.78 -0.08
N ILE A 136 16.86 -4.06 0.94
CA ILE A 136 16.77 -5.27 1.74
C ILE A 136 16.14 -4.91 3.09
N ALA A 137 15.25 -5.77 3.55
CA ALA A 137 14.78 -5.79 4.92
C ALA A 137 15.33 -7.02 5.64
N TYR A 138 15.54 -6.91 6.92
CA TYR A 138 16.08 -7.98 7.77
C TYR A 138 15.10 -8.27 8.90
N ASP A 139 14.89 -9.54 9.19
CA ASP A 139 14.06 -9.99 10.30
C ASP A 139 14.76 -11.12 11.06
N GLY A 140 14.89 -10.97 12.38
CA GLY A 140 15.50 -11.96 13.25
C GLY A 140 16.80 -11.54 13.93
N PHE A 141 17.23 -10.29 13.84
CA PHE A 141 18.39 -9.81 14.62
C PHE A 141 18.12 -9.89 16.13
N ALA A 142 19.18 -10.18 16.86
CA ALA A 142 19.22 -10.22 18.32
C ALA A 142 20.24 -9.21 18.89
N ASN A 143 20.25 -9.03 20.19
CA ASN A 143 21.26 -8.22 20.94
C ASN A 143 21.45 -6.78 20.42
N SER A 144 20.48 -6.20 19.72
CA SER A 144 20.59 -4.92 19.01
C SER A 144 21.54 -4.96 17.79
N ASP A 145 21.81 -6.12 17.26
CA ASP A 145 22.55 -6.29 16.01
C ASP A 145 21.78 -5.68 14.83
N ASN A 146 22.51 -5.39 13.78
CA ASN A 146 21.96 -4.84 12.54
C ASN A 146 22.77 -5.35 11.35
N GLU A 147 22.51 -4.83 10.17
CA GLU A 147 23.18 -5.25 8.94
C GLU A 147 24.72 -5.14 8.95
N SER A 148 25.33 -4.46 9.90
CA SER A 148 26.78 -4.32 10.02
C SER A 148 27.47 -5.62 10.42
N CYS A 149 26.74 -6.57 11.03
CA CYS A 149 27.27 -7.89 11.39
C CYS A 149 27.31 -8.87 10.21
N ILE A 150 26.84 -8.45 9.02
CA ILE A 150 26.82 -9.26 7.80
C ILE A 150 27.99 -8.82 6.92
N SER A 151 28.95 -9.72 6.68
CA SER A 151 30.11 -9.46 5.83
C SER A 151 30.54 -10.74 5.07
N PRO A 152 30.58 -10.73 3.69
CA PRO A 152 30.12 -9.65 2.83
C PRO A 152 28.61 -9.38 2.94
N LYS A 153 28.16 -8.20 2.52
CA LYS A 153 26.73 -7.86 2.51
C LYS A 153 25.98 -8.62 1.42
N PRO A 154 24.67 -8.91 1.61
CA PRO A 154 23.84 -9.46 0.54
C PRO A 154 23.71 -8.50 -0.63
N THR A 155 23.52 -9.03 -1.83
CA THR A 155 23.32 -8.27 -3.06
C THR A 155 21.94 -8.55 -3.64
N LEU A 156 21.39 -7.53 -4.31
CA LEU A 156 20.13 -7.62 -5.03
C LEU A 156 20.37 -7.65 -6.52
N SER A 157 19.60 -8.47 -7.23
CA SER A 157 19.59 -8.51 -8.69
C SER A 157 18.16 -8.72 -9.19
N CYS A 158 17.89 -8.21 -10.38
CA CYS A 158 16.63 -8.43 -11.08
C CYS A 158 16.96 -8.56 -12.58
N GLU A 159 16.35 -9.51 -13.25
CA GLU A 159 16.54 -9.70 -14.70
C GLU A 159 15.85 -8.60 -15.52
N ALA A 160 14.84 -7.95 -14.95
CA ALA A 160 14.12 -6.89 -15.64
C ALA A 160 15.05 -5.69 -15.89
N THR A 161 15.09 -5.25 -17.14
CA THR A 161 15.71 -4.00 -17.60
C THR A 161 14.64 -2.98 -17.92
N LYS A 162 15.04 -1.78 -18.31
CA LYS A 162 14.12 -0.72 -18.78
C LYS A 162 13.20 -1.20 -19.91
N GLU A 163 13.71 -2.07 -20.78
CA GLU A 163 13.03 -2.60 -21.97
C GLU A 163 12.21 -3.88 -21.70
N SER A 164 12.25 -4.39 -20.46
CA SER A 164 11.50 -5.60 -20.12
C SER A 164 10.01 -5.38 -20.19
N ASN A 165 9.29 -6.33 -20.78
CA ASN A 165 7.84 -6.27 -20.96
C ASN A 165 7.07 -6.09 -19.65
N ALA A 166 5.86 -5.60 -19.73
CA ALA A 166 4.94 -5.58 -18.60
C ALA A 166 4.75 -7.00 -18.06
N GLY A 167 4.80 -7.13 -16.74
CA GLY A 167 4.78 -8.42 -16.08
C GLY A 167 5.37 -8.37 -14.68
N THR A 168 5.54 -9.53 -14.07
CA THR A 168 6.13 -9.65 -12.74
C THR A 168 7.47 -10.34 -12.83
N TYR A 169 8.52 -9.71 -12.32
CA TYR A 169 9.89 -10.18 -12.30
C TYR A 169 10.34 -10.40 -10.86
N GLN A 170 11.18 -11.38 -10.65
CA GLN A 170 11.69 -11.67 -9.33
C GLN A 170 12.86 -10.74 -8.99
N ILE A 171 12.87 -10.22 -7.78
CA ILE A 171 14.02 -9.52 -7.21
C ILE A 171 14.73 -10.51 -6.33
N LEU A 172 15.86 -11.00 -6.81
CA LEU A 172 16.68 -11.97 -6.10
C LEU A 172 17.53 -11.25 -5.05
N VAL A 173 17.64 -11.86 -3.90
CA VAL A 173 18.62 -11.49 -2.87
C VAL A 173 19.52 -12.66 -2.61
N THR A 174 20.83 -12.47 -2.70
CA THR A 174 21.82 -13.53 -2.58
C THR A 174 23.06 -13.03 -1.83
N GLY A 175 23.90 -13.98 -1.42
CA GLY A 175 25.14 -13.65 -0.72
C GLY A 175 24.90 -13.22 0.71
N GLY A 176 25.92 -12.63 1.32
CA GLY A 176 25.89 -12.30 2.73
C GLY A 176 26.37 -13.45 3.60
N LYS A 177 27.16 -13.12 4.60
CA LYS A 177 27.66 -14.09 5.59
C LYS A 177 27.58 -13.45 6.96
N ALA A 178 27.09 -14.21 7.92
CA ALA A 178 27.08 -13.83 9.31
C ALA A 178 27.54 -15.01 10.18
N ASP A 179 28.38 -14.73 11.14
CA ASP A 179 28.96 -15.80 11.96
C ASP A 179 27.93 -16.35 12.96
N ASP A 180 27.07 -15.49 13.48
CA ASP A 180 26.08 -15.84 14.51
C ASP A 180 24.66 -16.04 13.95
N TYR A 181 24.49 -15.90 12.64
CA TYR A 181 23.17 -16.03 12.01
C TYR A 181 23.16 -17.09 10.89
N ALA A 182 22.08 -17.83 10.81
CA ALA A 182 21.74 -18.69 9.69
C ALA A 182 20.85 -17.91 8.74
N ILE A 183 21.40 -17.44 7.62
CA ILE A 183 20.70 -16.57 6.67
C ILE A 183 19.77 -17.41 5.80
N THR A 184 18.52 -16.97 5.69
CA THR A 184 17.52 -17.44 4.73
C THR A 184 17.07 -16.28 3.85
N TYR A 185 16.71 -16.56 2.58
CA TYR A 185 16.37 -15.51 1.64
C TYR A 185 14.89 -15.53 1.31
N GLN A 186 14.29 -14.33 1.27
CA GLN A 186 12.96 -14.12 0.74
C GLN A 186 13.05 -13.15 -0.44
N TYR A 187 12.67 -13.64 -1.61
CA TYR A 187 12.71 -12.85 -2.83
C TYR A 187 11.57 -11.85 -2.88
N GLY A 188 11.84 -10.68 -3.47
CA GLY A 188 10.85 -9.67 -3.78
C GLY A 188 10.32 -9.80 -5.21
N LYS A 189 9.38 -8.94 -5.54
CA LYS A 189 8.78 -8.84 -6.87
C LYS A 189 8.89 -7.43 -7.39
N LEU A 190 9.28 -7.30 -8.66
CA LEU A 190 9.15 -6.08 -9.44
C LEU A 190 7.98 -6.26 -10.40
N LYS A 191 6.94 -5.48 -10.22
CA LYS A 191 5.82 -5.41 -11.16
C LYS A 191 6.07 -4.30 -12.17
N VAL A 192 6.22 -4.66 -13.43
CA VAL A 192 6.27 -3.73 -14.56
C VAL A 192 4.84 -3.58 -15.07
N ASN A 193 4.25 -2.43 -14.83
CA ASN A 193 2.90 -2.12 -15.27
C ASN A 193 2.91 -1.71 -16.75
N PRO A 194 1.93 -2.12 -17.53
CA PRO A 194 1.80 -1.65 -18.90
C PRO A 194 1.51 -0.15 -18.94
N LEU A 195 1.84 0.49 -20.04
CA LEU A 195 1.40 1.84 -20.34
C LEU A 195 -0.08 1.83 -20.69
N LEU A 196 -0.79 2.89 -20.27
CA LEU A 196 -2.21 3.01 -20.52
C LEU A 196 -2.45 3.77 -21.82
N LEU A 197 -3.27 3.21 -22.70
CA LEU A 197 -3.67 3.78 -23.98
C LEU A 197 -5.13 4.22 -23.91
N GLY A 198 -5.42 5.45 -24.29
CA GLY A 198 -6.76 6.01 -24.34
C GLY A 198 -6.83 7.27 -25.22
N PHE A 199 -7.94 7.95 -25.16
CA PHE A 199 -8.07 9.24 -25.83
C PHE A 199 -7.31 10.33 -25.08
N LYS A 200 -6.62 11.19 -25.82
CA LYS A 200 -5.93 12.36 -25.27
C LYS A 200 -6.93 13.35 -24.66
N GLU A 201 -8.06 13.50 -25.35
CA GLU A 201 -9.17 14.33 -24.94
C GLU A 201 -10.44 13.50 -24.99
N THR A 202 -11.17 13.45 -23.87
CA THR A 202 -12.38 12.64 -23.77
C THR A 202 -13.64 13.39 -24.20
N TYR A 203 -13.53 14.68 -24.47
CA TYR A 203 -14.63 15.53 -24.95
C TYR A 203 -14.15 16.36 -26.11
N ASN A 204 -14.85 16.24 -27.24
CA ASN A 204 -14.50 16.89 -28.48
C ASN A 204 -15.75 17.44 -29.15
N THR A 205 -15.60 18.61 -29.73
CA THR A 205 -16.62 19.24 -30.56
C THR A 205 -16.03 19.56 -31.91
N VAL A 206 -16.74 19.18 -32.94
CA VAL A 206 -16.42 19.51 -34.35
C VAL A 206 -17.64 20.09 -35.03
N THR A 207 -17.40 20.93 -36.00
CA THR A 207 -18.47 21.46 -36.85
C THR A 207 -18.74 20.47 -37.97
N TYR A 208 -19.97 20.30 -38.38
CA TYR A 208 -20.34 19.51 -39.54
C TYR A 208 -19.54 19.97 -40.77
N ASN A 209 -18.97 19.03 -41.55
CA ASN A 209 -18.04 19.29 -42.66
C ASN A 209 -16.71 19.95 -42.27
N ASP A 210 -16.33 20.01 -41.02
CA ASP A 210 -14.99 20.47 -40.63
C ASP A 210 -13.94 19.40 -40.99
N MET A 211 -13.24 19.68 -42.10
CA MET A 211 -12.18 18.79 -42.62
C MET A 211 -10.85 18.94 -41.87
N SER A 212 -10.75 19.85 -40.91
CA SER A 212 -9.50 20.16 -40.20
C SER A 212 -9.17 19.17 -39.09
N LYS A 213 -10.17 18.41 -38.62
CA LYS A 213 -10.03 17.49 -37.50
C LYS A 213 -10.37 16.07 -37.90
N SER A 214 -9.63 15.13 -37.39
CA SER A 214 -9.84 13.70 -37.59
C SER A 214 -9.92 12.96 -36.27
N ILE A 215 -10.55 11.77 -36.25
CA ILE A 215 -10.48 10.87 -35.08
C ILE A 215 -9.02 10.57 -34.74
N SER A 216 -8.13 10.53 -35.72
CA SER A 216 -6.69 10.42 -35.49
C SER A 216 -6.15 11.49 -34.56
N ASP A 217 -6.63 12.72 -34.68
CA ASP A 217 -6.18 13.84 -33.83
C ASP A 217 -6.71 13.70 -32.40
N LEU A 218 -7.79 12.95 -32.20
CA LEU A 218 -8.41 12.70 -30.90
C LEU A 218 -7.78 11.51 -30.18
N VAL A 219 -7.25 10.54 -30.93
CA VAL A 219 -6.80 9.22 -30.41
C VAL A 219 -5.33 9.19 -30.02
N PHE A 220 -4.56 10.24 -30.29
CA PHE A 220 -3.13 10.16 -30.07
C PHE A 220 -2.71 10.26 -28.63
N GLN A 221 -2.36 9.14 -28.05
CA GLN A 221 -1.34 9.10 -27.02
C GLN A 221 0.00 8.70 -27.69
N TYR A 222 0.90 9.68 -27.88
CA TYR A 222 2.30 9.39 -28.10
C TYR A 222 2.86 8.82 -26.81
N ILE A 223 3.42 7.63 -26.88
CA ILE A 223 4.08 6.96 -25.75
C ILE A 223 5.58 7.15 -25.95
N PRO A 224 6.19 8.19 -25.33
CA PRO A 224 7.60 8.55 -25.56
C PRO A 224 8.55 7.39 -25.22
N GLU A 225 8.22 6.60 -24.21
CA GLU A 225 9.02 5.51 -23.71
C GLU A 225 9.17 4.38 -24.72
N LEU A 226 8.18 4.24 -25.62
CA LEU A 226 8.21 3.26 -26.71
C LEU A 226 8.65 3.86 -28.04
N ASN A 227 8.75 5.18 -28.12
CA ASN A 227 8.85 5.90 -29.41
C ASN A 227 7.79 5.42 -30.42
N MET A 228 6.60 5.08 -29.92
CA MET A 228 5.50 4.52 -30.71
C MET A 228 4.32 5.47 -30.69
N LYS A 229 3.69 5.59 -31.87
CA LYS A 229 2.43 6.28 -32.07
C LYS A 229 1.42 5.23 -32.49
N TYR A 230 0.33 5.09 -31.73
CA TYR A 230 -0.78 4.27 -32.15
C TYR A 230 -1.65 5.05 -33.13
N ASP A 231 -1.90 4.47 -34.28
CA ASP A 231 -2.83 5.00 -35.26
C ASP A 231 -4.23 4.39 -35.04
N VAL A 232 -5.25 5.06 -35.57
CA VAL A 232 -6.64 4.55 -35.62
C VAL A 232 -6.71 3.17 -36.28
N SER A 233 -5.84 2.93 -37.28
CA SER A 233 -5.72 1.63 -37.94
C SER A 233 -5.30 0.48 -37.02
N ASP A 234 -4.64 0.77 -35.91
CA ASP A 234 -4.19 -0.23 -34.92
C ASP A 234 -5.27 -0.58 -33.90
N LEU A 235 -6.38 0.15 -33.89
CA LEU A 235 -7.43 0.06 -32.88
C LEU A 235 -8.72 -0.47 -33.47
N LYS A 236 -9.53 -1.13 -32.64
CA LYS A 236 -10.95 -1.32 -32.88
C LYS A 236 -11.71 -0.22 -32.16
N ILE A 237 -12.47 0.54 -32.94
CA ILE A 237 -13.22 1.68 -32.43
C ILE A 237 -14.67 1.50 -32.81
N ASP A 238 -15.55 1.62 -31.82
CA ASP A 238 -17.00 1.66 -31.99
C ASP A 238 -17.50 3.08 -31.76
N ILE A 239 -18.38 3.54 -32.65
CA ILE A 239 -19.04 4.83 -32.60
C ILE A 239 -20.53 4.63 -32.40
N TRP A 240 -21.07 5.26 -31.37
CA TRP A 240 -22.48 5.18 -30.99
C TRP A 240 -23.07 6.57 -31.02
N ALA A 241 -24.17 6.73 -31.77
CA ALA A 241 -24.98 7.93 -31.71
C ALA A 241 -25.81 7.91 -30.40
N LEU A 242 -25.86 9.02 -29.71
CA LEU A 242 -26.77 9.25 -28.59
C LEU A 242 -28.00 9.94 -29.15
N ASP A 243 -29.20 9.44 -28.78
CA ASP A 243 -30.44 10.17 -29.08
C ASP A 243 -30.46 11.51 -28.31
N ASN A 244 -31.40 12.41 -28.68
CA ASN A 244 -31.54 13.72 -28.10
C ASN A 244 -31.77 13.71 -26.56
N GLU A 245 -32.16 12.55 -26.01
CA GLU A 245 -32.35 12.36 -24.56
C GLU A 245 -31.22 11.57 -23.90
N ASN A 246 -30.19 11.16 -24.63
CA ASN A 246 -29.07 10.29 -24.18
C ASN A 246 -29.50 8.94 -23.59
N LYS A 247 -30.69 8.45 -23.95
CA LYS A 247 -31.28 7.25 -23.35
C LYS A 247 -30.95 5.95 -24.09
N TYR A 248 -30.79 6.01 -25.42
CA TYR A 248 -30.60 4.80 -26.23
C TYR A 248 -29.51 5.02 -27.28
N PRO A 249 -28.25 4.66 -26.97
CA PRO A 249 -27.18 4.75 -27.93
C PRO A 249 -27.45 3.80 -29.09
N GLN A 250 -27.46 4.31 -30.33
CA GLN A 250 -27.55 3.51 -31.55
C GLN A 250 -26.13 3.32 -32.11
N HIS A 251 -25.76 2.06 -32.37
CA HIS A 251 -24.48 1.77 -33.01
C HIS A 251 -24.47 2.32 -34.44
N VAL A 252 -23.56 3.24 -34.68
CA VAL A 252 -23.43 3.90 -35.99
C VAL A 252 -22.36 3.20 -36.81
N TRP A 253 -21.25 2.83 -36.19
CA TRP A 253 -20.15 2.26 -36.94
C TRP A 253 -19.08 1.59 -36.10
N THR A 254 -18.40 0.57 -36.70
CA THR A 254 -17.22 -0.09 -36.18
C THR A 254 -16.08 0.06 -37.18
N VAL A 255 -14.96 0.61 -36.72
CA VAL A 255 -13.73 0.65 -37.50
C VAL A 255 -13.04 -0.70 -37.39
N SER A 256 -13.27 -1.57 -38.36
CA SER A 256 -12.76 -2.95 -38.28
C SER A 256 -11.59 -3.29 -39.19
N SER A 257 -11.32 -2.55 -40.24
CA SER A 257 -10.20 -2.85 -41.16
C SER A 257 -9.92 -1.73 -42.16
N GLY A 258 -8.64 -1.57 -42.51
CA GLY A 258 -8.16 -0.84 -43.69
C GLY A 258 -7.42 0.45 -43.38
N SER A 259 -6.44 0.72 -44.24
CA SER A 259 -5.71 1.98 -44.29
C SER A 259 -6.65 3.11 -44.65
N TYR A 260 -7.12 3.86 -43.69
CA TYR A 260 -7.89 5.05 -43.95
C TYR A 260 -6.99 6.27 -43.78
N SER A 261 -6.57 6.84 -44.88
CA SER A 261 -5.91 8.14 -44.95
C SER A 261 -6.88 9.31 -44.87
N GLY A 262 -8.15 9.05 -44.57
CA GLY A 262 -9.20 10.06 -44.43
C GLY A 262 -9.57 10.30 -42.96
N SER A 263 -9.92 11.51 -42.62
CA SER A 263 -10.39 11.82 -41.28
C SER A 263 -11.79 11.22 -41.06
N TYR A 264 -11.93 10.39 -40.04
CA TYR A 264 -13.22 9.78 -39.68
C TYR A 264 -14.26 10.80 -39.27
N VAL A 265 -13.80 11.90 -38.70
CA VAL A 265 -14.68 13.04 -38.37
C VAL A 265 -15.29 13.60 -39.65
N ASN A 266 -14.52 13.69 -40.71
CA ASN A 266 -15.07 14.09 -42.01
C ASN A 266 -16.10 13.07 -42.53
N TYR A 267 -15.85 11.76 -42.34
CA TYR A 267 -16.79 10.75 -42.76
C TYR A 267 -18.09 10.81 -41.94
N ILE A 268 -17.99 11.08 -40.65
CA ILE A 268 -19.14 11.28 -39.76
C ILE A 268 -19.83 12.62 -40.11
N ALA A 269 -19.10 13.67 -40.42
CA ALA A 269 -19.63 14.98 -40.76
C ALA A 269 -20.05 15.10 -42.26
N ASP A 270 -19.61 14.20 -43.12
CA ASP A 270 -19.74 14.25 -44.60
C ASP A 270 -21.10 13.74 -45.13
N GLY A 271 -22.14 13.86 -44.33
CA GLY A 271 -23.49 13.50 -44.70
C GLY A 271 -23.87 12.05 -44.40
N ALA A 272 -22.99 11.23 -43.90
CA ALA A 272 -23.27 9.89 -43.43
C ALA A 272 -23.77 9.88 -41.98
N THR A 273 -23.59 10.97 -41.24
CA THR A 273 -23.95 11.07 -39.83
C THR A 273 -24.49 12.46 -39.55
N ASP A 274 -25.61 12.51 -38.89
CA ASP A 274 -26.27 13.77 -38.53
C ASP A 274 -25.49 14.57 -37.49
N VAL A 275 -25.80 15.85 -37.41
CA VAL A 275 -25.45 16.70 -36.30
C VAL A 275 -25.95 16.04 -34.99
N GLY A 276 -25.11 15.92 -34.01
CA GLY A 276 -25.51 15.24 -32.79
C GLY A 276 -24.33 14.89 -31.86
N LYS A 277 -24.64 14.04 -30.87
CA LYS A 277 -23.67 13.57 -29.89
C LYS A 277 -23.33 12.11 -30.14
N TYR A 278 -22.06 11.80 -30.02
CA TYR A 278 -21.54 10.46 -30.22
C TYR A 278 -20.63 10.04 -29.09
N ILE A 279 -20.63 8.73 -28.82
CA ILE A 279 -19.64 8.08 -27.99
C ILE A 279 -18.70 7.33 -28.89
N ILE A 280 -17.41 7.58 -28.76
CA ILE A 280 -16.35 6.86 -29.45
C ILE A 280 -15.67 6.00 -28.40
N THR A 281 -15.60 4.70 -28.61
CA THR A 281 -15.02 3.77 -27.66
C THR A 281 -13.93 2.95 -28.34
N ILE A 282 -12.72 2.95 -27.78
CA ILE A 282 -11.69 1.99 -28.17
C ILE A 282 -12.05 0.68 -27.48
N THR A 283 -12.38 -0.34 -28.27
CA THR A 283 -12.82 -1.64 -27.73
C THR A 283 -11.69 -2.66 -27.69
N ASP A 284 -10.68 -2.50 -28.56
CA ASP A 284 -9.55 -3.43 -28.59
C ASP A 284 -8.35 -2.82 -29.34
N ILE A 285 -7.17 -3.43 -29.12
CA ILE A 285 -5.94 -3.15 -29.87
C ILE A 285 -5.75 -4.32 -30.84
N LYS A 286 -5.71 -4.06 -32.17
CA LYS A 286 -5.64 -5.10 -33.19
C LYS A 286 -4.41 -5.98 -33.08
N THR A 287 -3.26 -5.38 -32.76
CA THR A 287 -2.03 -6.10 -32.52
C THR A 287 -1.72 -6.06 -31.02
N PRO A 288 -2.01 -7.12 -30.28
CA PRO A 288 -1.76 -7.14 -28.84
C PRO A 288 -0.29 -6.84 -28.51
N ASN A 289 -0.09 -5.89 -27.64
CA ASN A 289 1.24 -5.56 -27.09
C ASN A 289 1.17 -5.68 -25.57
N PRO A 290 1.96 -6.58 -24.94
CA PRO A 290 1.92 -6.79 -23.50
C PRO A 290 2.28 -5.53 -22.69
N ASN A 291 2.94 -4.57 -23.33
CA ASN A 291 3.38 -3.33 -22.71
C ASN A 291 2.33 -2.22 -22.74
N ILE A 292 1.18 -2.49 -23.31
CA ILE A 292 0.11 -1.50 -23.49
C ILE A 292 -1.20 -2.13 -23.08
N GLN A 293 -2.00 -1.37 -22.36
CA GLN A 293 -3.33 -1.73 -21.95
C GLN A 293 -4.27 -0.57 -22.23
N LEU A 294 -5.50 -0.87 -22.61
CA LEU A 294 -6.53 0.15 -22.72
C LEU A 294 -6.82 0.72 -21.31
N ASP A 295 -6.79 2.04 -21.22
CA ASP A 295 -7.23 2.73 -20.01
C ASP A 295 -8.75 2.80 -19.95
N SER A 296 -9.34 2.07 -19.03
CA SER A 296 -10.80 2.05 -18.84
C SER A 296 -11.43 3.43 -18.62
N LYS A 297 -10.65 4.40 -18.17
CA LYS A 297 -11.11 5.78 -17.92
C LYS A 297 -11.11 6.63 -19.18
N THR A 298 -10.12 6.43 -20.04
CA THR A 298 -9.90 7.25 -21.24
C THR A 298 -10.12 6.50 -22.56
N ALA A 299 -10.46 5.20 -22.52
CA ALA A 299 -10.83 4.43 -23.71
C ALA A 299 -12.16 4.86 -24.32
N ARG A 300 -12.85 5.82 -23.72
CA ARG A 300 -14.11 6.39 -24.21
C ARG A 300 -13.97 7.89 -24.34
N ALA A 301 -14.38 8.42 -25.50
CA ALA A 301 -14.51 9.84 -25.75
C ALA A 301 -15.92 10.19 -26.20
N TYR A 302 -16.30 11.43 -25.98
CA TYR A 302 -17.55 12.00 -26.43
C TYR A 302 -17.27 12.99 -27.55
N LEU A 303 -18.00 12.86 -28.64
CA LEU A 303 -17.90 13.75 -29.81
C LEU A 303 -19.26 14.43 -30.00
N THR A 304 -19.22 15.73 -30.07
CA THR A 304 -20.38 16.52 -30.51
C THR A 304 -20.12 17.03 -31.91
N ILE A 305 -21.02 16.74 -32.84
CA ILE A 305 -21.01 17.31 -34.17
C ILE A 305 -22.06 18.41 -34.21
N GLU A 306 -21.63 19.60 -34.46
CA GLU A 306 -22.45 20.80 -34.54
C GLU A 306 -22.71 21.22 -35.99
N GLU A 307 -23.72 22.01 -36.20
CA GLU A 307 -23.99 22.60 -37.52
C GLU A 307 -22.83 23.49 -37.99
N ALA A 308 -22.62 23.57 -39.27
CA ALA A 308 -21.45 24.25 -39.89
C ALA A 308 -21.28 25.75 -39.53
N SER A 309 -22.31 26.37 -38.99
CA SER A 309 -22.29 27.77 -38.57
C SER A 309 -22.34 27.99 -37.06
N ASN A 310 -22.23 26.92 -36.30
CA ASN A 310 -22.51 26.88 -34.88
C ASN A 310 -21.21 26.62 -34.10
N ASN A 311 -20.75 27.60 -33.32
CA ASN A 311 -19.52 27.48 -32.52
C ASN A 311 -19.79 27.06 -31.07
N LEU A 312 -20.92 26.39 -30.83
CA LEU A 312 -21.26 25.96 -29.50
C LEU A 312 -20.39 24.78 -29.04
N GLN A 313 -19.73 24.95 -27.93
CA GLN A 313 -18.92 23.97 -27.26
C GLN A 313 -19.23 23.95 -25.77
N TRP A 314 -19.50 22.77 -25.21
CA TRP A 314 -19.56 22.56 -23.78
C TRP A 314 -18.64 21.39 -23.40
N ASN A 315 -17.42 21.73 -23.07
CA ASN A 315 -16.30 20.80 -22.91
C ASN A 315 -16.09 20.27 -21.47
N ASP A 316 -17.06 20.52 -20.59
CA ASP A 316 -17.06 19.94 -19.25
C ASP A 316 -17.48 18.46 -19.28
N ASP A 317 -17.20 17.71 -18.20
CA ASP A 317 -17.64 16.34 -18.01
C ASP A 317 -19.18 16.21 -17.95
N ASP A 318 -19.71 15.03 -18.20
CA ASP A 318 -21.18 14.80 -18.12
C ASP A 318 -21.72 14.95 -16.70
N VAL A 319 -20.86 14.69 -15.71
CA VAL A 319 -21.12 14.99 -14.32
C VAL A 319 -20.10 16.04 -13.86
N ILE A 320 -20.57 17.25 -13.64
CA ILE A 320 -19.75 18.36 -13.16
C ILE A 320 -19.86 18.39 -11.64
N GLU A 321 -18.78 18.01 -10.97
CA GLU A 321 -18.74 18.14 -9.50
C GLU A 321 -18.36 19.57 -9.11
N VAL A 322 -19.13 20.13 -8.15
CA VAL A 322 -18.96 21.47 -7.60
C VAL A 322 -18.99 21.38 -6.09
N GLU A 323 -18.00 21.94 -5.43
CA GLU A 323 -18.02 22.02 -3.96
C GLU A 323 -19.03 23.06 -3.50
N MET A 324 -19.69 22.75 -2.37
CA MET A 324 -20.68 23.68 -1.80
C MET A 324 -20.01 25.00 -1.41
N GLY A 325 -20.58 26.12 -1.90
CA GLY A 325 -20.06 27.48 -1.70
C GLY A 325 -19.06 27.93 -2.76
N GLU A 326 -18.56 27.05 -3.60
CA GLU A 326 -17.62 27.39 -4.68
C GLU A 326 -18.35 27.67 -6.00
N ALA A 327 -17.73 28.53 -6.82
CA ALA A 327 -18.17 28.83 -8.18
C ALA A 327 -17.27 28.15 -9.19
N LYS A 328 -17.82 27.28 -10.04
CA LYS A 328 -17.10 26.63 -11.12
C LYS A 328 -17.49 27.26 -12.47
N GLU A 329 -16.50 27.71 -13.21
CA GLU A 329 -16.69 28.17 -14.57
C GLU A 329 -17.06 26.99 -15.47
N LEU A 330 -18.13 27.14 -16.26
CA LEU A 330 -18.53 26.17 -17.26
C LEU A 330 -17.77 26.46 -18.57
N ASN A 331 -17.17 25.43 -19.12
CA ASN A 331 -16.38 25.57 -20.36
C ASN A 331 -17.31 25.56 -21.59
N ILE A 332 -18.12 26.63 -21.71
CA ILE A 332 -19.09 26.83 -22.79
C ILE A 332 -18.61 27.96 -23.68
N ALA A 333 -18.42 27.67 -24.95
CA ALA A 333 -18.17 28.70 -25.98
C ALA A 333 -19.30 28.66 -27.02
N TYR A 334 -19.77 29.80 -27.44
CA TYR A 334 -20.76 29.94 -28.49
C TYR A 334 -20.59 31.29 -29.20
N ASP A 335 -21.04 31.34 -30.43
CA ASP A 335 -21.08 32.58 -31.21
C ASP A 335 -22.33 33.38 -30.85
N ALA A 336 -22.16 34.35 -29.98
CA ALA A 336 -23.26 35.18 -29.46
C ALA A 336 -23.82 36.18 -30.49
N ASP A 337 -23.11 36.43 -31.56
CA ASP A 337 -23.62 37.25 -32.66
C ASP A 337 -24.68 36.49 -33.48
N LEU A 338 -24.54 35.17 -33.52
CA LEU A 338 -25.42 34.28 -34.28
C LEU A 338 -26.49 33.59 -33.38
N TYR A 339 -26.22 33.45 -32.11
CA TYR A 339 -27.05 32.65 -31.20
C TYR A 339 -27.36 33.35 -29.88
N SER A 340 -28.55 33.08 -29.37
CA SER A 340 -28.91 33.43 -27.99
C SER A 340 -28.97 32.14 -27.15
N MET A 341 -28.33 32.15 -26.02
CA MET A 341 -28.37 31.05 -25.09
C MET A 341 -29.26 31.38 -23.89
N PHE A 342 -30.19 30.50 -23.58
CA PHE A 342 -31.11 30.63 -22.49
C PHE A 342 -30.96 29.45 -21.54
N ASN A 343 -30.99 29.71 -20.26
CA ASN A 343 -31.09 28.67 -19.26
C ASN A 343 -32.53 28.12 -19.23
N LEU A 344 -32.68 26.80 -19.35
CA LEU A 344 -33.98 26.13 -19.36
C LEU A 344 -34.44 25.61 -17.99
N GLY A 345 -33.58 25.58 -17.02
CA GLY A 345 -33.92 25.14 -15.69
C GLY A 345 -32.87 24.30 -15.01
N PHE A 346 -32.87 24.39 -13.73
CA PHE A 346 -32.07 23.60 -12.81
C PHE A 346 -32.76 23.69 -11.44
N ASP A 347 -32.36 22.87 -10.49
CA ASP A 347 -32.86 23.01 -9.11
C ASP A 347 -32.14 24.16 -8.43
N GLU A 348 -32.86 25.27 -8.28
CA GLU A 348 -32.36 26.50 -7.65
C GLU A 348 -32.01 26.33 -6.17
N SER A 349 -32.48 25.25 -5.53
CA SER A 349 -32.09 24.94 -4.16
C SER A 349 -30.69 24.29 -4.11
N VAL A 350 -30.29 23.63 -5.19
CA VAL A 350 -29.02 22.89 -5.29
C VAL A 350 -27.90 23.75 -5.88
N ILE A 351 -28.19 24.49 -6.94
CA ILE A 351 -27.21 25.33 -7.63
C ILE A 351 -27.78 26.73 -7.98
N GLN A 352 -26.84 27.66 -8.19
CA GLN A 352 -27.11 28.94 -8.86
C GLN A 352 -26.29 29.01 -10.15
N VAL A 353 -26.90 29.46 -11.25
CA VAL A 353 -26.21 29.72 -12.51
C VAL A 353 -26.04 31.21 -12.73
N ARG A 354 -24.85 31.65 -13.09
CA ARG A 354 -24.53 33.08 -13.32
C ARG A 354 -23.81 33.20 -14.66
N ALA A 355 -24.10 34.28 -15.38
CA ALA A 355 -23.33 34.70 -16.55
C ALA A 355 -22.45 35.90 -16.18
N SER A 356 -21.18 35.89 -16.61
CA SER A 356 -20.33 37.08 -16.53
C SER A 356 -20.74 38.02 -17.65
N ASN A 357 -21.06 39.25 -17.31
CA ASN A 357 -21.28 40.38 -18.17
C ASN A 357 -22.18 40.14 -19.43
N LYS A 358 -23.41 40.68 -19.35
CA LYS A 358 -24.41 40.58 -20.42
C LYS A 358 -24.10 41.39 -21.70
N GLU A 359 -22.99 42.14 -21.69
CA GLU A 359 -22.69 43.14 -22.76
C GLU A 359 -21.59 42.73 -23.73
N THR A 360 -20.94 41.56 -23.50
CA THR A 360 -19.93 41.09 -24.44
C THR A 360 -20.39 39.79 -25.09
N ASN A 361 -20.07 39.64 -26.37
CA ASN A 361 -20.39 38.47 -27.21
C ASN A 361 -19.78 37.14 -26.69
N HIS A 362 -19.18 37.15 -25.50
CA HIS A 362 -18.51 36.00 -24.90
C HIS A 362 -18.82 35.90 -23.40
N ALA A 363 -20.11 35.71 -23.05
CA ALA A 363 -20.48 35.51 -21.68
C ALA A 363 -19.94 34.18 -21.14
N LYS A 364 -19.17 34.26 -20.07
CA LYS A 364 -18.78 33.08 -19.30
C LYS A 364 -19.88 32.68 -18.36
N TRP A 365 -20.16 31.39 -18.27
CA TRP A 365 -21.17 30.83 -17.40
C TRP A 365 -20.53 30.19 -16.19
N TYR A 366 -21.13 30.38 -15.04
CA TYR A 366 -20.66 29.81 -13.77
C TYR A 366 -21.79 29.07 -13.09
N VAL A 367 -21.47 27.91 -12.50
CA VAL A 367 -22.35 27.19 -11.58
C VAL A 367 -21.80 27.32 -10.17
N VAL A 368 -22.70 27.65 -9.22
CA VAL A 368 -22.35 27.77 -7.80
C VAL A 368 -23.12 26.69 -7.04
N GLY A 369 -22.43 25.88 -6.26
CA GLY A 369 -23.05 24.88 -5.38
C GLY A 369 -23.67 25.56 -4.18
N LEU A 370 -24.99 25.42 -3.97
CA LEU A 370 -25.72 25.99 -2.83
C LEU A 370 -25.97 24.97 -1.72
N GLN A 371 -26.34 23.74 -2.10
CA GLN A 371 -26.64 22.65 -1.19
C GLN A 371 -26.16 21.33 -1.82
N GLU A 372 -25.71 20.40 -0.99
CA GLU A 372 -25.35 19.06 -1.45
C GLU A 372 -26.53 18.41 -2.19
N GLY A 373 -26.29 17.93 -3.40
CA GLY A 373 -27.33 17.34 -4.23
C GLY A 373 -26.90 17.14 -5.68
N ILE A 374 -27.83 16.63 -6.46
CA ILE A 374 -27.65 16.40 -7.89
C ILE A 374 -28.78 17.09 -8.64
N THR A 375 -28.43 17.89 -9.64
CA THR A 375 -29.41 18.54 -10.53
C THR A 375 -28.96 18.44 -11.98
N LYS A 376 -29.91 18.55 -12.92
CA LYS A 376 -29.61 18.71 -14.35
C LYS A 376 -29.57 20.19 -14.67
N LEU A 377 -28.51 20.62 -15.33
CA LEU A 377 -28.41 21.97 -15.88
C LEU A 377 -28.58 21.92 -17.40
N SER A 378 -29.58 22.62 -17.90
CA SER A 378 -29.89 22.65 -19.32
C SER A 378 -29.81 24.08 -19.87
N PHE A 379 -29.13 24.22 -21.01
CA PHE A 379 -29.17 25.44 -21.79
C PHE A 379 -29.85 25.19 -23.13
N ASN A 380 -30.69 26.09 -23.54
CA ASN A 380 -31.24 26.12 -24.88
C ASN A 380 -30.57 27.23 -25.70
N ILE A 381 -30.18 26.87 -26.91
CA ILE A 381 -29.65 27.81 -27.87
C ILE A 381 -30.63 27.92 -29.01
N SER A 382 -31.12 29.11 -29.23
CA SER A 382 -31.91 29.43 -30.39
C SER A 382 -31.09 30.26 -31.37
N SER A 383 -30.94 29.76 -32.58
CA SER A 383 -30.29 30.49 -33.67
C SER A 383 -31.14 31.64 -34.17
N ARG A 384 -30.49 32.71 -34.59
CA ARG A 384 -31.14 33.70 -35.44
C ARG A 384 -31.21 33.18 -36.85
N LYS A 385 -32.35 33.21 -37.54
CA LYS A 385 -32.54 32.84 -38.93
C LYS A 385 -31.50 33.57 -39.79
N ASN A 386 -30.74 32.80 -40.59
CA ASN A 386 -30.10 33.42 -41.73
C ASN A 386 -31.06 33.50 -42.93
N ASP A 387 -30.92 34.55 -43.70
CA ASP A 387 -31.83 34.85 -44.79
C ASP A 387 -31.72 33.94 -46.03
N TRP A 388 -30.90 32.84 -45.98
CA TRP A 388 -30.58 31.99 -47.12
C TRP A 388 -31.21 30.60 -47.09
N GLY A 389 -31.99 30.29 -46.11
CA GLY A 389 -32.90 29.12 -46.17
C GLY A 389 -32.26 27.73 -46.18
N PHE A 390 -30.96 27.59 -45.96
CA PHE A 390 -30.25 26.30 -46.12
C PHE A 390 -29.88 25.56 -44.83
N TYR A 391 -30.13 26.12 -43.70
CA TYR A 391 -29.99 25.37 -42.44
C TYR A 391 -31.22 25.64 -41.61
N ASN A 392 -31.79 24.58 -41.09
CA ASN A 392 -32.95 24.66 -40.22
C ASN A 392 -32.53 25.24 -38.87
N PHE A 393 -32.17 26.52 -38.85
CA PHE A 393 -31.87 27.28 -37.66
C PHE A 393 -33.06 27.47 -36.73
N GLY A 394 -34.20 26.83 -37.00
CA GLY A 394 -35.40 26.98 -36.21
C GLY A 394 -35.49 26.05 -34.99
N ASN A 395 -34.63 25.08 -34.90
CA ASN A 395 -34.67 24.13 -33.80
C ASN A 395 -33.77 24.60 -32.69
N SER A 396 -34.40 24.97 -31.57
CA SER A 396 -33.67 25.18 -30.33
C SER A 396 -32.89 23.92 -29.97
N GLN A 397 -31.61 24.04 -29.77
CA GLN A 397 -30.79 22.94 -29.31
C GLN A 397 -30.64 23.04 -27.80
N THR A 398 -31.02 21.98 -27.10
CA THR A 398 -30.87 21.91 -25.65
C THR A 398 -29.66 21.09 -25.30
N ILE A 399 -28.77 21.63 -24.50
CA ILE A 399 -27.63 20.93 -23.93
C ILE A 399 -27.90 20.75 -22.46
N THR A 400 -27.68 19.53 -21.97
CA THR A 400 -27.93 19.21 -20.54
C THR A 400 -26.73 18.46 -19.98
N LYS A 401 -26.28 18.90 -18.79
CA LYS A 401 -25.30 18.17 -18.00
C LYS A 401 -25.78 17.99 -16.57
N THR A 402 -25.23 17.01 -15.87
CA THR A 402 -25.52 16.76 -14.47
C THR A 402 -24.54 17.53 -13.62
N ILE A 403 -25.05 18.33 -12.70
CA ILE A 403 -24.25 18.99 -11.68
C ILE A 403 -24.43 18.22 -10.37
N LYS A 404 -23.33 17.83 -9.77
CA LYS A 404 -23.28 17.17 -8.46
C LYS A 404 -22.57 18.11 -7.50
N VAL A 405 -23.30 18.63 -6.53
CA VAL A 405 -22.72 19.44 -5.45
C VAL A 405 -22.26 18.50 -4.35
N ILE A 406 -21.00 18.61 -4.00
CA ILE A 406 -20.37 17.81 -2.96
C ILE A 406 -19.95 18.68 -1.78
N THR A 407 -20.00 18.12 -0.59
CA THR A 407 -19.40 18.77 0.57
C THR A 407 -17.88 18.73 0.47
N PRO A 408 -17.18 19.84 0.78
CA PRO A 408 -15.72 19.85 0.75
C PRO A 408 -15.15 18.74 1.64
N THR A 409 -14.39 17.83 1.07
CA THR A 409 -13.65 16.78 1.80
C THR A 409 -12.32 17.30 2.36
N GLY A 410 -12.23 18.59 2.57
CA GLY A 410 -11.05 19.27 3.09
C GLY A 410 -11.41 20.27 4.17
N ILE A 411 -10.51 20.52 5.07
CA ILE A 411 -10.52 21.51 6.16
C ILE A 411 -11.27 22.76 5.70
N GLY A 412 -12.44 22.98 6.31
CA GLY A 412 -13.39 24.02 5.89
C GLY A 412 -12.73 25.36 5.65
N GLN A 413 -13.21 26.04 4.62
CA GLN A 413 -12.82 27.41 4.32
C GLN A 413 -12.89 28.28 5.57
N ILE A 414 -11.83 29.00 5.79
CA ILE A 414 -11.75 30.02 6.83
C ILE A 414 -12.77 31.12 6.47
N SER A 415 -13.95 31.06 7.02
CA SER A 415 -14.75 32.27 7.05
C SER A 415 -13.99 33.27 7.92
N ASN A 416 -13.61 34.42 7.36
CA ASN A 416 -13.09 35.56 8.10
C ASN A 416 -14.17 36.15 9.01
N ASN A 417 -14.70 35.36 9.92
CA ASN A 417 -15.58 35.84 10.97
C ASN A 417 -14.67 36.16 12.16
N ASN A 418 -14.51 37.43 12.45
CA ASN A 418 -13.67 37.97 13.54
C ASN A 418 -14.07 37.49 14.95
N ASP A 419 -15.09 36.62 15.05
CA ASP A 419 -15.59 36.07 16.31
C ASP A 419 -15.23 34.60 16.60
N VAL A 420 -14.47 33.97 15.75
CA VAL A 420 -14.05 32.56 15.95
C VAL A 420 -12.96 32.47 16.99
N LYS A 421 -13.26 31.90 18.16
CA LYS A 421 -12.33 31.76 19.28
C LYS A 421 -11.78 30.34 19.36
N GLU A 422 -10.51 30.24 19.74
CA GLU A 422 -9.90 28.97 20.09
C GLU A 422 -10.62 28.31 21.27
N VAL A 423 -11.07 27.06 21.10
CA VAL A 423 -11.74 26.27 22.14
C VAL A 423 -10.76 25.32 22.83
N SER A 424 -9.87 24.73 22.07
CA SER A 424 -8.87 23.81 22.62
C SER A 424 -7.71 23.63 21.65
N ARG A 425 -6.54 23.34 22.20
CA ARG A 425 -5.29 23.11 21.49
C ARG A 425 -4.68 21.78 21.91
N TYR A 426 -4.10 21.07 20.97
CA TYR A 426 -3.48 19.77 21.20
C TYR A 426 -2.12 19.69 20.48
N SER A 427 -1.19 18.95 21.08
CA SER A 427 0.03 18.54 20.38
C SER A 427 -0.27 17.50 19.30
N VAL A 428 0.67 17.23 18.43
CA VAL A 428 0.57 16.15 17.41
C VAL A 428 0.32 14.76 18.01
N ASN A 429 0.66 14.56 19.27
CA ASN A 429 0.44 13.30 20.00
C ASN A 429 -0.91 13.26 20.73
N GLY A 430 -1.81 14.24 20.47
CA GLY A 430 -3.15 14.29 21.06
C GLY A 430 -3.21 14.84 22.49
N GLN A 431 -2.09 15.31 23.06
CA GLN A 431 -2.05 15.87 24.41
C GLN A 431 -2.62 17.30 24.39
N ARG A 432 -3.58 17.60 25.26
CA ARG A 432 -4.18 18.93 25.35
C ARG A 432 -3.15 19.95 25.89
N LEU A 433 -3.05 21.08 25.21
CA LEU A 433 -2.13 22.16 25.54
C LEU A 433 -2.90 23.37 26.10
N THR A 434 -2.31 24.06 27.04
CA THR A 434 -2.86 25.29 27.64
C THR A 434 -2.31 26.56 26.98
N ALA A 435 -1.28 26.43 26.16
CA ALA A 435 -0.66 27.51 25.39
C ALA A 435 0.01 26.96 24.12
N PRO A 436 0.30 27.79 23.11
CA PRO A 436 1.07 27.39 21.94
C PRO A 436 2.46 26.85 22.32
N THR A 437 2.87 25.73 21.74
CA THR A 437 4.20 25.16 21.94
C THR A 437 5.00 25.23 20.63
N LYS A 438 6.34 25.21 20.75
CA LYS A 438 7.20 25.18 19.58
C LYS A 438 6.99 23.87 18.82
N GLY A 439 6.50 23.97 17.59
CA GLY A 439 6.16 22.83 16.73
C GLY A 439 4.69 22.89 16.32
N LEU A 440 4.25 21.86 15.60
CA LEU A 440 2.90 21.77 15.06
C LEU A 440 1.87 21.57 16.18
N ASN A 441 0.90 22.47 16.27
CA ASN A 441 -0.24 22.38 17.18
C ASN A 441 -1.53 22.12 16.40
N ILE A 442 -2.45 21.37 16.96
CA ILE A 442 -3.81 21.15 16.41
C ILE A 442 -4.78 21.97 17.25
N VAL A 443 -5.39 22.97 16.64
CA VAL A 443 -6.29 23.92 17.32
C VAL A 443 -7.71 23.72 16.84
N LYS A 444 -8.62 23.54 17.81
CA LYS A 444 -10.06 23.49 17.56
C LYS A 444 -10.69 24.83 17.90
N TYR A 445 -11.51 25.34 17.02
CA TYR A 445 -12.18 26.63 17.14
C TYR A 445 -13.67 26.50 17.45
N SER A 446 -14.28 27.61 17.87
CA SER A 446 -15.70 27.67 18.26
C SER A 446 -16.69 27.42 17.11
N ASP A 447 -16.27 27.56 15.88
CA ASP A 447 -17.03 27.22 14.67
C ASP A 447 -16.96 25.72 14.30
N GLY A 448 -16.26 24.92 15.09
CA GLY A 448 -16.05 23.49 14.84
C GLY A 448 -14.84 23.19 13.96
N SER A 449 -14.21 24.20 13.36
CA SER A 449 -13.03 24.01 12.52
C SER A 449 -11.83 23.54 13.34
N VAL A 450 -10.93 22.83 12.67
CA VAL A 450 -9.66 22.35 13.25
C VAL A 450 -8.52 22.79 12.34
N ARG A 451 -7.55 23.51 12.89
CA ARG A 451 -6.39 24.01 12.13
C ARG A 451 -5.09 23.46 12.68
N LYS A 452 -4.09 23.36 11.82
CA LYS A 452 -2.70 23.10 12.19
C LYS A 452 -1.94 24.41 12.24
N GLU A 453 -1.38 24.74 13.36
CA GLU A 453 -0.64 25.98 13.60
C GLU A 453 0.79 25.69 14.07
#